data_a7bb192dae93948d40908438ae8cf943
#
_entry.id   a7bb192dae93948d40908438ae8cf943
#
_cell.length_a   1.000
_cell.length_b   1.000
_cell.length_c   1.000
_cell.angle_alpha   90.00
_cell.angle_beta   90.00
_cell.angle_gamma   90.00
#
_symmetry.space_group_name_H-M   'P 1'
#
loop_
_entity.id
_entity.type
_entity.pdbx_description
1 polymer ?
#
loop_
_entity_poly.entity_id
_entity_poly.type
_entity_poly.pdbx_seq_one_letter_code
_entity_poly.pdbx_strand_id
1 'polypeptide(L)'
;MLKNLHVITGIIFALTIFCLLQVVTGGLFYSAVSNDRHNFQNSGVLNAQQESLSDSVNTLIKTRVTVTRVAIRYLKNQRDPASLEAINKLLGTAGNSLAKAEAYNKQWQALPQVNGQSAALTDEMLKSWNQMHEVMRLSIEYLRADNYQAYGDLDAQQAQDDMEAVYNRWRAENNTLLKAAAEENQSSFTQMQWTLAAIFLAVIAVLVVIWQGLQHLLLKPLKTIMNHIRT
;
A
#
# COMPACT_ATOMS: atom_id res chain seq x y z
N MET A 1 6.80 64.60 -3.45
CA MET A 1 7.13 63.52 -4.39
C MET A 1 7.82 62.32 -3.74
N LEU A 2 8.78 62.49 -2.86
CA LEU A 2 9.52 61.41 -2.19
C LEU A 2 8.65 60.50 -1.28
N LYS A 3 7.57 61.01 -0.62
CA LYS A 3 6.66 60.21 0.21
C LYS A 3 5.81 59.20 -0.60
N ASN A 4 5.44 59.51 -1.82
CA ASN A 4 4.67 58.66 -2.68
C ASN A 4 5.54 57.49 -3.23
N LEU A 5 6.84 57.71 -3.41
CA LEU A 5 7.79 56.68 -3.82
C LEU A 5 7.93 55.61 -2.75
N HIS A 6 7.94 55.96 -1.48
CA HIS A 6 8.04 55.00 -0.35
C HIS A 6 6.77 54.15 -0.23
N VAL A 7 5.59 54.73 -0.49
CA VAL A 7 4.33 53.96 -0.45
C VAL A 7 4.24 52.98 -1.60
N ILE A 8 4.62 53.38 -2.79
CA ILE A 8 4.64 52.53 -3.99
C ILE A 8 5.66 51.40 -3.82
N THR A 9 6.86 51.71 -3.30
CA THR A 9 7.89 50.69 -3.00
C THR A 9 7.41 49.67 -1.94
N GLY A 10 6.71 50.15 -0.88
CA GLY A 10 6.10 49.28 0.12
C GLY A 10 5.03 48.35 -0.44
N ILE A 11 4.18 48.85 -1.33
CA ILE A 11 3.13 48.04 -1.99
C ILE A 11 3.76 46.98 -2.92
N ILE A 12 4.76 47.38 -3.71
CA ILE A 12 5.47 46.43 -4.58
C ILE A 12 6.17 45.35 -3.78
N PHE A 13 6.82 45.73 -2.67
CA PHE A 13 7.47 44.81 -1.77
C PHE A 13 6.47 43.83 -1.13
N ALA A 14 5.33 44.29 -0.66
CA ALA A 14 4.26 43.47 -0.12
C ALA A 14 3.67 42.49 -1.16
N LEU A 15 3.44 42.94 -2.39
CA LEU A 15 2.98 42.11 -3.49
C LEU A 15 4.00 41.06 -3.89
N THR A 16 5.29 41.39 -3.89
CA THR A 16 6.37 40.45 -4.17
C THR A 16 6.44 39.36 -3.12
N ILE A 17 6.37 39.71 -1.83
CA ILE A 17 6.32 38.73 -0.73
C ILE A 17 5.08 37.86 -0.86
N PHE A 18 3.92 38.42 -1.17
CA PHE A 18 2.69 37.67 -1.36
C PHE A 18 2.79 36.65 -2.53
N CYS A 19 3.36 37.07 -3.66
CA CYS A 19 3.60 36.16 -4.79
C CYS A 19 4.59 35.05 -4.43
N LEU A 20 5.68 35.35 -3.72
CA LEU A 20 6.64 34.35 -3.26
C LEU A 20 5.99 33.36 -2.31
N LEU A 21 5.16 33.82 -1.37
CA LEU A 21 4.41 32.95 -0.45
C LEU A 21 3.45 32.03 -1.20
N GLN A 22 2.78 32.52 -2.25
CA GLN A 22 1.89 31.71 -3.09
C GLN A 22 2.64 30.64 -3.85
N VAL A 23 3.80 30.96 -4.43
CA VAL A 23 4.64 29.99 -5.14
C VAL A 23 5.14 28.90 -4.18
N VAL A 24 5.61 29.26 -3.00
CA VAL A 24 6.06 28.31 -1.97
C VAL A 24 4.90 27.43 -1.52
N THR A 25 3.74 28.02 -1.24
CA THR A 25 2.54 27.27 -0.82
C THR A 25 2.08 26.30 -1.89
N GLY A 26 2.01 26.76 -3.15
CA GLY A 26 1.64 25.92 -4.29
C GLY A 26 2.61 24.77 -4.51
N GLY A 27 3.92 25.02 -4.40
CA GLY A 27 4.95 24.00 -4.53
C GLY A 27 4.89 22.96 -3.41
N LEU A 28 4.69 23.38 -2.18
CA LEU A 28 4.54 22.47 -1.03
C LEU A 28 3.26 21.63 -1.13
N PHE A 29 2.15 22.24 -1.53
CA PHE A 29 0.89 21.54 -1.75
C PHE A 29 1.01 20.50 -2.87
N TYR A 30 1.62 20.87 -3.99
CA TYR A 30 1.86 19.95 -5.10
C TYR A 30 2.75 18.78 -4.68
N SER A 31 3.82 19.04 -3.94
CA SER A 31 4.73 18.00 -3.43
C SER A 31 3.99 17.04 -2.48
N ALA A 32 3.20 17.56 -1.55
CA ALA A 32 2.42 16.76 -0.61
C ALA A 32 1.38 15.87 -1.32
N VAL A 33 0.62 16.42 -2.26
CA VAL A 33 -0.36 15.67 -3.06
C VAL A 33 0.30 14.61 -3.93
N SER A 34 1.44 14.91 -4.54
CA SER A 34 2.20 13.96 -5.35
C SER A 34 2.73 12.79 -4.51
N ASN A 35 3.28 13.05 -3.32
CA ASN A 35 3.74 12.02 -2.40
C ASN A 35 2.59 11.15 -1.88
N ASP A 36 1.48 11.74 -1.48
CA ASP A 36 0.30 11.01 -1.05
C ASP A 36 -0.24 10.09 -2.14
N ARG A 37 -0.28 10.56 -3.37
CA ARG A 37 -0.71 9.76 -4.53
C ARG A 37 0.21 8.57 -4.76
N HIS A 38 1.52 8.77 -4.70
CA HIS A 38 2.50 7.70 -4.89
C HIS A 38 2.41 6.65 -3.78
N ASN A 39 2.32 7.07 -2.53
CA ASN A 39 2.16 6.19 -1.37
C ASN A 39 0.84 5.45 -1.39
N PHE A 40 -0.23 6.08 -1.83
CA PHE A 40 -1.54 5.44 -2.02
C PHE A 40 -1.48 4.35 -3.09
N GLN A 41 -0.83 4.60 -4.22
CA GLN A 41 -0.64 3.61 -5.28
C GLN A 41 0.20 2.42 -4.79
N ASN A 42 1.30 2.67 -4.10
CA ASN A 42 2.15 1.62 -3.54
C ASN A 42 1.41 0.77 -2.50
N SER A 43 0.64 1.39 -1.62
CA SER A 43 -0.18 0.67 -0.64
C SER A 43 -1.25 -0.19 -1.31
N GLY A 44 -1.84 0.30 -2.41
CA GLY A 44 -2.79 -0.45 -3.21
C GLY A 44 -2.17 -1.70 -3.83
N VAL A 45 -0.97 -1.59 -4.39
CA VAL A 45 -0.21 -2.73 -4.95
C VAL A 45 0.18 -3.72 -3.85
N LEU A 46 0.70 -3.26 -2.72
CA LEU A 46 1.07 -4.11 -1.59
C LEU A 46 -0.13 -4.91 -1.06
N ASN A 47 -1.29 -4.27 -0.93
CA ASN A 47 -2.52 -4.94 -0.51
C ASN A 47 -2.99 -5.97 -1.54
N ALA A 48 -2.96 -5.64 -2.83
CA ALA A 48 -3.32 -6.57 -3.90
C ALA A 48 -2.38 -7.77 -3.96
N GLN A 49 -1.08 -7.57 -3.75
CA GLN A 49 -0.10 -8.66 -3.64
C GLN A 49 -0.39 -9.55 -2.44
N GLN A 50 -0.69 -8.98 -1.28
CA GLN A 50 -0.99 -9.73 -0.07
C GLN A 50 -2.27 -10.55 -0.23
N GLU A 51 -3.31 -10.01 -0.83
CA GLU A 51 -4.56 -10.71 -1.11
C GLU A 51 -4.34 -11.88 -2.07
N SER A 52 -3.74 -11.63 -3.24
CA SER A 52 -3.53 -12.67 -4.26
C SER A 52 -2.62 -13.79 -3.77
N LEU A 53 -1.54 -13.48 -3.08
CA LEU A 53 -0.64 -14.48 -2.52
C LEU A 53 -1.30 -15.27 -1.39
N SER A 54 -2.00 -14.61 -0.49
CA SER A 54 -2.75 -15.25 0.60
C SER A 54 -3.79 -16.22 0.06
N ASP A 55 -4.55 -15.81 -0.95
CA ASP A 55 -5.54 -16.66 -1.60
C ASP A 55 -4.89 -17.88 -2.27
N SER A 56 -3.73 -17.70 -2.92
CA SER A 56 -3.02 -18.82 -3.56
C SER A 56 -2.49 -19.82 -2.52
N VAL A 57 -1.91 -19.36 -1.43
CA VAL A 57 -1.39 -20.19 -0.33
C VAL A 57 -2.53 -20.95 0.36
N ASN A 58 -3.58 -20.24 0.73
CA ASN A 58 -4.74 -20.83 1.41
C ASN A 58 -5.45 -21.86 0.51
N THR A 59 -5.52 -21.62 -0.78
CA THR A 59 -6.13 -22.55 -1.73
C THR A 59 -5.30 -23.80 -1.90
N LEU A 60 -3.96 -23.72 -1.89
CA LEU A 60 -3.09 -24.91 -1.84
C LEU A 60 -3.30 -25.73 -0.58
N ILE A 61 -3.42 -25.09 0.57
CA ILE A 61 -3.69 -25.76 1.85
C ILE A 61 -5.04 -26.47 1.81
N LYS A 62 -6.08 -25.81 1.27
CA LYS A 62 -7.40 -26.43 1.07
C LYS A 62 -7.32 -27.63 0.13
N THR A 63 -6.54 -27.56 -0.93
CA THR A 63 -6.29 -28.66 -1.85
C THR A 63 -5.71 -29.87 -1.08
N ARG A 64 -4.73 -29.64 -0.22
CA ARG A 64 -4.15 -30.67 0.62
C ARG A 64 -5.19 -31.33 1.55
N VAL A 65 -6.09 -30.57 2.15
CA VAL A 65 -7.17 -31.11 2.97
C VAL A 65 -8.06 -32.06 2.16
N THR A 66 -8.43 -31.69 0.93
CA THR A 66 -9.24 -32.53 0.04
C THR A 66 -8.51 -33.79 -0.38
N VAL A 67 -7.24 -33.67 -0.73
CA VAL A 67 -6.36 -34.82 -1.05
C VAL A 67 -6.23 -35.78 0.12
N THR A 68 -6.06 -35.27 1.33
CA THR A 68 -5.99 -36.07 2.55
C THR A 68 -7.27 -36.87 2.80
N ARG A 69 -8.44 -36.29 2.50
CA ARG A 69 -9.72 -37.02 2.59
C ARG A 69 -9.78 -38.20 1.64
N VAL A 70 -9.24 -38.09 0.45
CA VAL A 70 -9.12 -39.19 -0.52
C VAL A 70 -8.18 -40.28 0.03
N ALA A 71 -7.02 -39.88 0.53
CA ALA A 71 -6.05 -40.80 1.11
C ALA A 71 -6.63 -41.60 2.29
N ILE A 72 -7.43 -40.96 3.16
CA ILE A 72 -8.12 -41.63 4.26
C ILE A 72 -9.11 -42.68 3.75
N ARG A 73 -9.85 -42.41 2.68
CA ARG A 73 -10.78 -43.37 2.09
C ARG A 73 -10.05 -44.61 1.55
N TYR A 74 -8.93 -44.44 0.88
CA TYR A 74 -8.08 -45.55 0.43
C TYR A 74 -7.48 -46.31 1.62
N LEU A 75 -7.05 -45.63 2.67
CA LEU A 75 -6.53 -46.26 3.88
C LEU A 75 -7.58 -47.14 4.55
N LYS A 76 -8.85 -46.71 4.53
CA LYS A 76 -10.00 -47.49 5.05
C LYS A 76 -10.46 -48.58 4.06
N ASN A 77 -9.73 -48.81 3.02
CA ASN A 77 -10.05 -49.80 1.96
C ASN A 77 -11.44 -49.61 1.32
N GLN A 78 -11.89 -48.37 1.18
CA GLN A 78 -13.17 -48.01 0.57
C GLN A 78 -13.02 -48.01 -0.96
N ARG A 79 -13.23 -49.18 -1.57
CA ARG A 79 -13.11 -49.42 -3.04
C ARG A 79 -14.40 -49.92 -3.67
N ASP A 80 -15.51 -49.88 -2.97
CA ASP A 80 -16.82 -50.17 -3.57
C ASP A 80 -17.20 -49.03 -4.58
N PRO A 81 -18.10 -49.31 -5.53
CA PRO A 81 -18.43 -48.37 -6.59
C PRO A 81 -18.86 -46.98 -6.10
N ALA A 82 -19.67 -46.91 -5.04
CA ALA A 82 -20.10 -45.66 -4.45
C ALA A 82 -18.93 -44.85 -3.80
N SER A 83 -18.02 -45.57 -3.13
CA SER A 83 -16.81 -44.95 -2.55
C SER A 83 -15.85 -44.45 -3.64
N LEU A 84 -15.68 -45.20 -4.73
CA LEU A 84 -14.86 -44.74 -5.85
C LEU A 84 -15.45 -43.52 -6.55
N GLU A 85 -16.76 -43.44 -6.70
CA GLU A 85 -17.43 -42.26 -7.22
C GLU A 85 -17.15 -41.04 -6.32
N ALA A 86 -17.29 -41.19 -5.00
CA ALA A 86 -16.98 -40.13 -4.03
C ALA A 86 -15.48 -39.72 -4.09
N ILE A 87 -14.57 -40.66 -4.24
CA ILE A 87 -13.14 -40.40 -4.42
C ILE A 87 -12.89 -39.60 -5.69
N ASN A 88 -13.48 -40.01 -6.83
CA ASN A 88 -13.33 -39.31 -8.10
C ASN A 88 -13.88 -37.86 -8.01
N LYS A 89 -14.99 -37.68 -7.33
CA LYS A 89 -15.52 -36.32 -7.08
C LYS A 89 -14.59 -35.45 -6.25
N LEU A 90 -14.00 -36.00 -5.19
CA LEU A 90 -13.04 -35.29 -4.35
C LEU A 90 -11.75 -34.97 -5.13
N LEU A 91 -11.24 -35.89 -5.94
CA LEU A 91 -10.08 -35.64 -6.80
C LEU A 91 -10.36 -34.57 -7.87
N GLY A 92 -11.58 -34.54 -8.41
CA GLY A 92 -12.02 -33.46 -9.29
C GLY A 92 -12.03 -32.10 -8.58
N THR A 93 -12.55 -32.08 -7.36
CA THR A 93 -12.57 -30.87 -6.50
C THR A 93 -11.14 -30.43 -6.20
N ALA A 94 -10.24 -31.34 -5.87
CA ALA A 94 -8.83 -31.04 -5.61
C ALA A 94 -8.14 -30.45 -6.86
N GLY A 95 -8.39 -31.04 -8.03
CA GLY A 95 -7.86 -30.53 -9.30
C GLY A 95 -8.33 -29.12 -9.63
N ASN A 96 -9.62 -28.83 -9.41
CA ASN A 96 -10.19 -27.50 -9.59
C ASN A 96 -9.61 -26.48 -8.56
N SER A 97 -9.44 -26.90 -7.33
CA SER A 97 -8.81 -26.09 -6.29
C SER A 97 -7.35 -25.77 -6.63
N LEU A 98 -6.60 -26.74 -7.14
CA LEU A 98 -5.23 -26.57 -7.58
C LEU A 98 -5.12 -25.55 -8.73
N ALA A 99 -6.00 -25.67 -9.73
CA ALA A 99 -6.07 -24.71 -10.84
C ALA A 99 -6.42 -23.29 -10.36
N LYS A 100 -7.29 -23.17 -9.36
CA LYS A 100 -7.64 -21.89 -8.74
C LYS A 100 -6.45 -21.29 -8.00
N ALA A 101 -5.67 -22.10 -7.27
CA ALA A 101 -4.45 -21.66 -6.63
C ALA A 101 -3.43 -21.12 -7.64
N GLU A 102 -3.29 -21.78 -8.79
CA GLU A 102 -2.44 -21.31 -9.89
C GLU A 102 -2.91 -19.94 -10.42
N ALA A 103 -4.20 -19.75 -10.59
CA ALA A 103 -4.75 -18.49 -11.07
C ALA A 103 -4.43 -17.34 -10.10
N TYR A 104 -4.60 -17.54 -8.81
CA TYR A 104 -4.22 -16.56 -7.80
C TYR A 104 -2.72 -16.28 -7.77
N ASN A 105 -1.89 -17.30 -7.91
CA ASN A 105 -0.44 -17.14 -7.98
C ASN A 105 -0.01 -16.33 -9.21
N LYS A 106 -0.63 -16.58 -10.37
CA LYS A 106 -0.40 -15.79 -11.59
C LYS A 106 -0.81 -14.32 -11.40
N GLN A 107 -1.91 -14.05 -10.70
CA GLN A 107 -2.32 -12.68 -10.34
C GLN A 107 -1.25 -12.01 -9.48
N TRP A 108 -0.73 -12.70 -8.47
CA TRP A 108 0.35 -12.18 -7.64
C TRP A 108 1.61 -11.88 -8.44
N GLN A 109 2.04 -12.79 -9.33
CA GLN A 109 3.22 -12.59 -10.17
C GLN A 109 3.06 -11.46 -11.18
N ALA A 110 1.84 -11.15 -11.60
CA ALA A 110 1.56 -10.08 -12.56
C ALA A 110 1.61 -8.68 -11.91
N LEU A 111 1.55 -8.59 -10.59
CA LEU A 111 1.63 -7.32 -9.88
C LEU A 111 3.07 -6.80 -9.87
N PRO A 112 3.27 -5.48 -10.05
CA PRO A 112 4.61 -4.89 -10.03
C PRO A 112 5.23 -5.00 -8.63
N GLN A 113 6.56 -5.03 -8.57
CA GLN A 113 7.28 -4.89 -7.32
C GLN A 113 7.24 -3.45 -6.83
N VAL A 114 7.09 -3.28 -5.53
CA VAL A 114 7.15 -1.99 -4.87
C VAL A 114 8.56 -1.76 -4.34
N ASN A 115 9.01 -0.52 -4.39
CA ASN A 115 10.32 -0.15 -3.87
C ASN A 115 10.47 -0.54 -2.39
N GLY A 116 11.58 -1.17 -2.06
CA GLY A 116 11.85 -1.70 -0.71
C GLY A 116 11.51 -3.18 -0.53
N GLN A 117 10.81 -3.82 -1.47
CA GLN A 117 10.59 -5.27 -1.43
C GLN A 117 11.87 -6.04 -1.79
N SER A 118 12.11 -7.13 -1.08
CA SER A 118 13.22 -8.05 -1.36
C SER A 118 12.91 -8.94 -2.55
N ALA A 119 13.65 -8.81 -3.64
CA ALA A 119 13.55 -9.70 -4.79
C ALA A 119 13.91 -11.14 -4.42
N ALA A 120 14.92 -11.32 -3.55
CA ALA A 120 15.33 -12.64 -3.07
C ALA A 120 14.22 -13.35 -2.29
N LEU A 121 13.50 -12.63 -1.44
CA LEU A 121 12.37 -13.19 -0.67
C LEU A 121 11.18 -13.51 -1.57
N THR A 122 10.92 -12.70 -2.60
CA THR A 122 9.91 -12.99 -3.62
C THR A 122 10.25 -14.26 -4.38
N ASP A 123 11.51 -14.48 -4.77
CA ASP A 123 11.97 -15.68 -5.45
C ASP A 123 11.87 -16.91 -4.55
N GLU A 124 12.25 -16.79 -3.26
CA GLU A 124 12.07 -17.88 -2.28
C GLU A 124 10.58 -18.24 -2.12
N MET A 125 9.70 -17.25 -2.07
CA MET A 125 8.27 -17.47 -1.95
C MET A 125 7.73 -18.23 -3.18
N LEU A 126 8.10 -17.81 -4.36
CA LEU A 126 7.69 -18.48 -5.59
C LEU A 126 8.22 -19.92 -5.65
N LYS A 127 9.47 -20.13 -5.26
CA LYS A 127 10.08 -21.46 -5.22
C LYS A 127 9.35 -22.39 -4.26
N SER A 128 9.10 -21.96 -3.04
CA SER A 128 8.42 -22.79 -2.03
C SER A 128 6.94 -23.04 -2.40
N TRP A 129 6.27 -22.07 -3.01
CA TRP A 129 4.93 -22.24 -3.54
C TRP A 129 4.90 -23.29 -4.67
N ASN A 130 5.82 -23.21 -5.61
CA ASN A 130 5.94 -24.17 -6.70
C ASN A 130 6.23 -25.60 -6.21
N GLN A 131 7.03 -25.74 -5.16
CA GLN A 131 7.29 -27.04 -4.54
C GLN A 131 6.00 -27.64 -3.94
N MET A 132 5.24 -26.84 -3.20
CA MET A 132 3.96 -27.28 -2.63
C MET A 132 2.93 -27.60 -3.74
N HIS A 133 2.86 -26.78 -4.79
CA HIS A 133 2.01 -27.03 -5.94
C HIS A 133 2.34 -28.34 -6.62
N GLU A 134 3.62 -28.63 -6.85
CA GLU A 134 4.06 -29.88 -7.48
C GLU A 134 3.73 -31.10 -6.61
N VAL A 135 3.92 -31.01 -5.30
CA VAL A 135 3.52 -32.07 -4.36
C VAL A 135 2.01 -32.30 -4.42
N MET A 136 1.20 -31.27 -4.53
CA MET A 136 -0.25 -31.43 -4.68
C MET A 136 -0.63 -32.05 -6.04
N ARG A 137 0.01 -31.62 -7.10
CA ARG A 137 -0.18 -32.19 -8.43
C ARG A 137 0.12 -33.69 -8.46
N LEU A 138 1.26 -34.06 -7.92
CA LEU A 138 1.67 -35.47 -7.80
C LEU A 138 0.76 -36.27 -6.88
N SER A 139 0.32 -35.70 -5.78
CA SER A 139 -0.63 -36.32 -4.87
C SER A 139 -1.93 -36.70 -5.57
N ILE A 140 -2.49 -35.78 -6.35
CA ILE A 140 -3.71 -36.03 -7.13
C ILE A 140 -3.46 -37.11 -8.16
N GLU A 141 -2.33 -37.08 -8.89
CA GLU A 141 -1.97 -38.06 -9.88
C GLU A 141 -1.82 -39.46 -9.31
N TYR A 142 -1.09 -39.61 -8.19
CA TYR A 142 -0.87 -40.91 -7.55
C TYR A 142 -2.16 -41.49 -6.95
N LEU A 143 -2.99 -40.65 -6.31
CA LEU A 143 -4.27 -41.12 -5.77
C LEU A 143 -5.27 -41.50 -6.90
N ARG A 144 -5.23 -40.83 -8.03
CA ARG A 144 -6.01 -41.20 -9.21
C ARG A 144 -5.61 -42.58 -9.78
N ALA A 145 -4.35 -42.87 -9.70
CA ALA A 145 -3.79 -44.16 -10.11
C ALA A 145 -3.88 -45.25 -9.03
N ASP A 146 -4.53 -44.99 -7.91
CA ASP A 146 -4.57 -45.88 -6.72
C ASP A 146 -3.15 -46.27 -6.22
N ASN A 147 -2.18 -45.36 -6.42
CA ASN A 147 -0.80 -45.55 -5.97
C ASN A 147 -0.58 -44.87 -4.63
N TYR A 148 -1.17 -45.44 -3.58
CA TYR A 148 -1.11 -44.91 -2.21
C TYR A 148 0.33 -44.88 -1.67
N GLN A 149 1.19 -45.82 -2.07
CA GLN A 149 2.57 -45.84 -1.61
C GLN A 149 3.36 -44.63 -2.13
N ALA A 150 3.28 -44.35 -3.42
CA ALA A 150 3.94 -43.17 -3.99
C ALA A 150 3.40 -41.86 -3.39
N TYR A 151 2.09 -41.81 -3.11
CA TYR A 151 1.50 -40.69 -2.38
C TYR A 151 2.11 -40.55 -0.98
N GLY A 152 2.25 -41.64 -0.24
CA GLY A 152 2.81 -41.66 1.10
C GLY A 152 4.28 -41.26 1.16
N ASP A 153 5.03 -41.48 0.07
CA ASP A 153 6.44 -41.07 -0.03
C ASP A 153 6.64 -39.58 -0.32
N LEU A 154 5.56 -38.86 -0.68
CA LEU A 154 5.59 -37.40 -0.82
C LEU A 154 5.59 -36.75 0.55
N ASP A 155 6.55 -35.87 0.82
CA ASP A 155 6.61 -35.11 2.05
C ASP A 155 5.80 -33.79 1.93
N ALA A 156 4.46 -33.94 1.92
CA ALA A 156 3.55 -32.81 1.80
C ALA A 156 3.61 -31.89 3.02
N GLN A 157 3.86 -32.44 4.22
CA GLN A 157 3.98 -31.65 5.43
C GLN A 157 5.20 -30.73 5.38
N GLN A 158 6.36 -31.24 4.96
CA GLN A 158 7.56 -30.45 4.83
C GLN A 158 7.40 -29.34 3.78
N ALA A 159 6.81 -29.67 2.62
CA ALA A 159 6.54 -28.68 1.57
C ALA A 159 5.60 -27.55 2.06
N GLN A 160 4.58 -27.91 2.84
CA GLN A 160 3.68 -26.92 3.45
C GLN A 160 4.40 -26.07 4.48
N ASP A 161 5.16 -26.67 5.39
CA ASP A 161 5.90 -25.97 6.44
C ASP A 161 6.90 -24.99 5.84
N ASP A 162 7.64 -25.40 4.80
CA ASP A 162 8.57 -24.54 4.09
C ASP A 162 7.86 -23.36 3.41
N MET A 163 6.75 -23.62 2.74
CA MET A 163 5.95 -22.57 2.10
C MET A 163 5.39 -21.58 3.14
N GLU A 164 4.82 -22.06 4.23
CA GLU A 164 4.26 -21.20 5.28
C GLU A 164 5.34 -20.38 5.98
N ALA A 165 6.53 -20.92 6.21
CA ALA A 165 7.64 -20.19 6.80
C ALA A 165 8.09 -19.01 5.91
N VAL A 166 8.23 -19.24 4.61
CA VAL A 166 8.60 -18.18 3.66
C VAL A 166 7.46 -17.17 3.50
N TYR A 167 6.21 -17.65 3.44
CA TYR A 167 5.04 -16.78 3.36
C TYR A 167 4.93 -15.84 4.57
N ASN A 168 5.18 -16.34 5.76
CA ASN A 168 5.14 -15.52 6.98
C ASN A 168 6.23 -14.44 6.97
N ARG A 169 7.43 -14.75 6.49
CA ARG A 169 8.51 -13.76 6.30
C ARG A 169 8.13 -12.70 5.26
N TRP A 170 7.61 -13.13 4.13
CA TRP A 170 7.16 -12.24 3.07
C TRP A 170 6.04 -11.31 3.56
N ARG A 171 5.05 -11.87 4.27
CA ARG A 171 3.94 -11.11 4.85
C ARG A 171 4.41 -10.09 5.89
N ALA A 172 5.37 -10.45 6.73
CA ALA A 172 5.95 -9.55 7.72
C ALA A 172 6.65 -8.35 7.04
N GLU A 173 7.43 -8.60 5.99
CA GLU A 173 8.06 -7.54 5.19
C GLU A 173 7.02 -6.63 4.53
N ASN A 174 6.01 -7.22 3.93
CA ASN A 174 4.92 -6.48 3.28
C ASN A 174 4.16 -5.60 4.28
N ASN A 175 3.87 -6.11 5.47
CA ASN A 175 3.24 -5.34 6.55
C ASN A 175 4.13 -4.19 7.03
N THR A 176 5.43 -4.39 7.09
CA THR A 176 6.40 -3.32 7.43
C THR A 176 6.37 -2.21 6.40
N LEU A 177 6.32 -2.54 5.11
CA LEU A 177 6.23 -1.56 4.02
C LEU A 177 4.90 -0.81 4.04
N LEU A 178 3.78 -1.50 4.30
CA LEU A 178 2.46 -0.87 4.46
C LEU A 178 2.43 0.10 5.64
N LYS A 179 3.02 -0.30 6.77
CA LYS A 179 3.13 0.55 7.96
C LYS A 179 3.99 1.79 7.69
N ALA A 180 5.14 1.62 7.04
CA ALA A 180 6.01 2.72 6.67
C ALA A 180 5.32 3.72 5.73
N ALA A 181 4.55 3.24 4.74
CA ALA A 181 3.77 4.09 3.85
C ALA A 181 2.68 4.88 4.60
N ALA A 182 2.01 4.26 5.57
CA ALA A 182 1.01 4.92 6.41
C ALA A 182 1.64 5.99 7.32
N GLU A 183 2.78 5.70 7.94
CA GLU A 183 3.52 6.65 8.79
C GLU A 183 4.05 7.84 7.98
N GLU A 184 4.55 7.61 6.77
CA GLU A 184 5.00 8.67 5.87
C GLU A 184 3.86 9.59 5.45
N ASN A 185 2.70 9.05 5.12
CA ASN A 185 1.49 9.82 4.83
C ASN A 185 1.07 10.70 6.02
N GLN A 186 1.10 10.15 7.22
CA GLN A 186 0.74 10.89 8.44
C GLN A 186 1.75 11.99 8.74
N SER A 187 3.05 11.72 8.58
CA SER A 187 4.12 12.70 8.76
C SER A 187 4.01 13.83 7.74
N SER A 188 3.79 13.52 6.46
CA SER A 188 3.59 14.51 5.40
C SER A 188 2.37 15.38 5.64
N PHE A 189 1.27 14.79 6.10
CA PHE A 189 0.05 15.53 6.45
C PHE A 189 0.28 16.49 7.63
N THR A 190 0.94 16.04 8.69
CA THR A 190 1.28 16.87 9.86
C THR A 190 2.21 18.02 9.47
N GLN A 191 3.23 17.74 8.66
CA GLN A 191 4.17 18.75 8.17
C GLN A 191 3.48 19.79 7.30
N MET A 192 2.55 19.36 6.44
CA MET A 192 1.72 20.27 5.63
C MET A 192 0.85 21.17 6.49
N GLN A 193 0.21 20.65 7.54
CA GLN A 193 -0.59 21.44 8.48
C GLN A 193 0.23 22.51 9.19
N TRP A 194 1.41 22.18 9.69
CA TRP A 194 2.30 23.14 10.34
C TRP A 194 2.81 24.21 9.37
N THR A 195 3.13 23.82 8.15
CA THR A 195 3.56 24.75 7.10
C THR A 195 2.44 25.72 6.74
N LEU A 196 1.21 25.24 6.56
CA LEU A 196 0.04 26.08 6.28
C LEU A 196 -0.25 27.03 7.45
N ALA A 197 -0.12 26.57 8.69
CA ALA A 197 -0.28 27.42 9.88
C ALA A 197 0.78 28.52 9.93
N ALA A 198 2.05 28.19 9.63
CA ALA A 198 3.14 29.16 9.57
C ALA A 198 2.93 30.21 8.47
N ILE A 199 2.48 29.80 7.29
CA ILE A 199 2.15 30.71 6.18
C ILE A 199 0.97 31.62 6.55
N PHE A 200 -0.06 31.09 7.18
CA PHE A 200 -1.22 31.86 7.65
C PHE A 200 -0.82 32.93 8.65
N LEU A 201 0.03 32.58 9.63
CA LEU A 201 0.59 33.55 10.59
C LEU A 201 1.45 34.61 9.89
N ALA A 202 2.27 34.24 8.93
CA ALA A 202 3.07 35.18 8.14
C ALA A 202 2.20 36.18 7.36
N VAL A 203 1.12 35.70 6.75
CA VAL A 203 0.14 36.56 6.04
C VAL A 203 -0.53 37.54 6.99
N ILE A 204 -0.95 37.10 8.15
CA ILE A 204 -1.55 37.99 9.19
C ILE A 204 -0.52 39.04 9.63
N ALA A 205 0.73 38.66 9.88
CA ALA A 205 1.79 39.60 10.26
C ALA A 205 2.02 40.66 9.17
N VAL A 206 2.05 40.28 7.91
CA VAL A 206 2.18 41.23 6.77
C VAL A 206 0.98 42.14 6.70
N LEU A 207 -0.25 41.67 6.88
CA LEU A 207 -1.46 42.48 6.90
C LEU A 207 -1.46 43.49 8.07
N VAL A 208 -1.00 43.08 9.24
CA VAL A 208 -0.87 43.96 10.40
C VAL A 208 0.15 45.07 10.14
N VAL A 209 1.29 44.75 9.54
CA VAL A 209 2.32 45.73 9.17
C VAL A 209 1.79 46.72 8.13
N ILE A 210 1.07 46.26 7.13
CA ILE A 210 0.44 47.11 6.12
C ILE A 210 -0.61 48.04 6.77
N TRP A 211 -1.44 47.50 7.65
CA TRP A 211 -2.43 48.28 8.41
C TRP A 211 -1.77 49.37 9.23
N GLN A 212 -0.75 49.07 10.01
CA GLN A 212 -0.02 50.04 10.81
C GLN A 212 0.68 51.08 9.92
N GLY A 213 1.26 50.68 8.81
CA GLY A 213 1.87 51.60 7.84
C GLY A 213 0.85 52.56 7.23
N LEU A 214 -0.34 52.09 6.89
CA LEU A 214 -1.42 52.92 6.37
C LEU A 214 -1.96 53.88 7.44
N GLN A 215 -2.11 53.46 8.69
CA GLN A 215 -2.51 54.34 9.78
C GLN A 215 -1.48 55.44 10.07
N HIS A 216 -0.20 55.12 10.00
CA HIS A 216 0.85 56.11 10.23
C HIS A 216 1.03 57.08 9.08
N LEU A 217 0.88 56.63 7.85
CA LEU A 217 1.17 57.42 6.65
C LEU A 217 -0.04 58.19 6.11
N LEU A 218 -1.26 57.71 6.31
CA LEU A 218 -2.46 58.32 5.71
C LEU A 218 -3.43 58.91 6.74
N LEU A 219 -3.63 58.30 7.89
CA LEU A 219 -4.64 58.76 8.88
C LEU A 219 -4.11 59.80 9.88
N LYS A 220 -2.85 59.77 10.25
CA LYS A 220 -2.25 60.80 11.14
C LYS A 220 -2.14 62.18 10.47
N PRO A 221 -1.64 62.27 9.23
CA PRO A 221 -1.62 63.54 8.51
C PRO A 221 -3.01 64.12 8.28
N LEU A 222 -3.99 63.29 7.95
CA LEU A 222 -5.39 63.69 7.73
C LEU A 222 -6.06 64.21 9.03
N LYS A 223 -5.83 63.60 10.18
CA LYS A 223 -6.31 64.09 11.48
C LYS A 223 -5.68 65.42 11.86
N THR A 224 -4.41 65.63 11.56
CA THR A 224 -3.70 66.87 11.84
C THR A 224 -4.22 67.99 10.93
N ILE A 225 -4.51 67.71 9.66
CA ILE A 225 -5.12 68.67 8.72
C ILE A 225 -6.56 69.01 9.16
N MET A 226 -7.37 68.03 9.55
CA MET A 226 -8.72 68.27 10.02
C MET A 226 -8.77 69.09 11.31
N ASN A 227 -7.84 68.88 12.23
CA ASN A 227 -7.72 69.70 13.44
C ASN A 227 -7.26 71.13 13.16
N HIS A 228 -6.49 71.36 12.07
CA HIS A 228 -6.08 72.71 11.68
C HIS A 228 -7.20 73.48 10.97
N ILE A 229 -8.13 72.81 10.34
CA ILE A 229 -9.29 73.43 9.67
C ILE A 229 -10.41 73.78 10.68
N ARG A 230 -10.44 73.15 11.86
CA ARG A 230 -11.42 73.40 12.90
C ARG A 230 -11.06 74.58 13.88
N THR A 231 -9.87 75.06 13.76
CA THR A 231 -9.42 76.32 14.49
C THR A 231 -9.25 77.45 13.49
#